data_faee1b9244757c3aa5a237cf9204b05e
#
_entry.id   faee1b9244757c3aa5a237cf9204b05e
#
_cell.length_a   1.000
_cell.length_b   1.000
_cell.length_c   1.000
_cell.angle_alpha   90.00
_cell.angle_beta   90.00
_cell.angle_gamma   90.00
#
_symmetry.space_group_name_H-M   'P 1'
#
loop_
_entity.id
_entity.type
_entity.pdbx_description
1 polymer ?
#
loop_
_entity_poly.entity_id
_entity_poly.type
_entity_poly.pdbx_seq_one_letter_code
_entity_poly.pdbx_strand_id
1 'polypeptide(L)'
;SMATPELKTVPAGKRIEVPIKKATGPGDDKVHTWPHLVRSEFMIAIAIMLLLIVWSLLVDAPLEEPANPTRTPNPSKAPWYFLGLQEMLVFFDPWHAGVVLPSFIILGLMVIPYIDINPKGNGYYCWKDRKWELLTFILGFHILWVSLIVIGTFLRGPGWNWFWFWEKWDPHKVESLTNV
;
A
#
# COMPACT_ATOMS: atom_id res chain seq x y z
N SER A 1 -17.96 45.77 3.89
CA SER A 1 -19.26 45.08 3.86
C SER A 1 -19.09 43.78 3.08
N MET A 2 -19.08 42.65 3.78
CA MET A 2 -19.07 41.35 3.17
C MET A 2 -20.48 41.08 2.64
N ALA A 3 -20.60 40.92 1.32
CA ALA A 3 -21.84 40.50 0.71
C ALA A 3 -22.00 38.99 0.93
N THR A 4 -23.05 38.62 1.67
CA THR A 4 -23.49 37.23 1.81
C THR A 4 -23.93 36.69 0.46
N PRO A 5 -23.42 35.52 -0.02
CA PRO A 5 -23.89 34.97 -1.27
C PRO A 5 -25.33 34.50 -1.11
N GLU A 6 -26.23 34.99 -1.98
CA GLU A 6 -27.62 34.54 -2.05
C GLU A 6 -27.65 33.04 -2.40
N LEU A 7 -28.24 32.25 -1.51
CA LEU A 7 -28.56 30.86 -1.75
C LEU A 7 -29.73 30.83 -2.76
N LYS A 8 -29.43 30.56 -4.02
CA LYS A 8 -30.43 30.24 -5.03
C LYS A 8 -31.04 28.89 -4.70
N THR A 9 -32.33 28.90 -4.31
CA THR A 9 -33.13 27.70 -4.11
C THR A 9 -33.26 26.93 -5.42
N VAL A 10 -32.72 25.72 -5.47
CA VAL A 10 -32.81 24.82 -6.62
C VAL A 10 -34.13 24.05 -6.55
N PRO A 11 -34.99 24.04 -7.61
CA PRO A 11 -36.23 23.30 -7.61
C PRO A 11 -36.00 21.79 -7.47
N ALA A 12 -36.85 21.14 -6.66
CA ALA A 12 -36.78 19.71 -6.39
C ALA A 12 -36.88 18.91 -7.71
N GLY A 13 -35.81 18.14 -8.02
CA GLY A 13 -35.76 17.28 -9.22
C GLY A 13 -34.61 17.58 -10.21
N LYS A 14 -33.90 18.68 -10.06
CA LYS A 14 -32.75 18.97 -10.92
C LYS A 14 -31.47 18.43 -10.28
N ARG A 15 -30.78 17.49 -10.94
CA ARG A 15 -29.42 17.09 -10.53
C ARG A 15 -28.55 18.32 -10.51
N ILE A 16 -27.96 18.59 -9.36
CA ILE A 16 -26.93 19.63 -9.23
C ILE A 16 -25.68 19.09 -9.90
N GLU A 17 -25.47 19.41 -11.18
CA GLU A 17 -24.16 19.27 -11.80
C GLU A 17 -23.27 20.34 -11.15
N VAL A 18 -22.49 19.93 -10.17
CA VAL A 18 -21.42 20.79 -9.62
C VAL A 18 -20.36 20.87 -10.71
N PRO A 19 -20.18 22.02 -11.37
CA PRO A 19 -19.09 22.18 -12.31
C PRO A 19 -17.78 22.02 -11.54
N ILE A 20 -16.98 21.03 -11.93
CA ILE A 20 -15.61 20.88 -11.43
C ILE A 20 -14.84 22.08 -11.95
N LYS A 21 -14.83 23.17 -11.18
CA LYS A 21 -14.03 24.34 -11.47
C LYS A 21 -12.56 23.91 -11.40
N LYS A 22 -11.84 23.97 -12.51
CA LYS A 22 -10.39 23.84 -12.51
C LYS A 22 -9.85 24.90 -11.54
N ALA A 23 -9.11 24.45 -10.52
CA ALA A 23 -8.42 25.33 -9.59
C ALA A 23 -7.53 26.31 -10.36
N THR A 24 -7.84 27.61 -10.30
CA THR A 24 -7.18 28.65 -11.06
C THR A 24 -6.31 29.56 -10.20
N GLY A 25 -6.13 29.29 -8.90
CA GLY A 25 -5.31 30.13 -8.03
C GLY A 25 -4.96 29.51 -6.68
N PRO A 26 -4.01 30.09 -5.92
CA PRO A 26 -3.53 29.55 -4.64
C PRO A 26 -4.57 29.49 -3.50
N GLY A 27 -5.79 29.90 -3.73
CA GLY A 27 -6.89 29.85 -2.77
C GLY A 27 -8.05 28.93 -3.15
N ASP A 28 -8.05 28.40 -4.39
CA ASP A 28 -9.16 27.63 -4.98
C ASP A 28 -9.07 26.12 -4.73
N ASP A 29 -8.04 25.69 -3.98
CA ASP A 29 -7.74 24.27 -3.69
C ASP A 29 -8.46 23.78 -2.42
N LYS A 30 -9.36 24.58 -1.86
CA LYS A 30 -10.12 24.23 -0.68
C LYS A 30 -11.42 23.53 -1.04
N VAL A 31 -11.59 22.32 -0.52
CA VAL A 31 -12.83 21.55 -0.64
C VAL A 31 -13.67 21.74 0.60
N HIS A 32 -14.97 21.97 0.45
CA HIS A 32 -15.91 21.98 1.57
C HIS A 32 -15.99 20.60 2.20
N THR A 33 -15.44 20.45 3.41
CA THR A 33 -15.38 19.18 4.12
C THR A 33 -16.77 18.70 4.51
N TRP A 34 -17.60 19.60 5.03
CA TRP A 34 -18.96 19.32 5.45
C TRP A 34 -19.97 20.08 4.57
N PRO A 35 -21.05 19.42 4.05
CA PRO A 35 -21.35 17.98 4.15
C PRO A 35 -20.81 17.14 2.96
N HIS A 36 -20.21 17.78 1.94
CA HIS A 36 -19.96 17.14 0.64
C HIS A 36 -18.87 16.07 0.69
N LEU A 37 -17.68 16.42 1.19
CA LEU A 37 -16.56 15.47 1.27
C LEU A 37 -16.86 14.33 2.24
N VAL A 38 -17.32 14.66 3.44
CA VAL A 38 -17.68 13.67 4.47
C VAL A 38 -18.73 12.67 3.97
N ARG A 39 -19.74 13.14 3.23
CA ARG A 39 -20.75 12.27 2.65
C ARG A 39 -20.16 11.29 1.64
N SER A 40 -19.28 11.75 0.77
CA SER A 40 -18.62 10.91 -0.23
C SER A 40 -17.73 9.86 0.44
N GLU A 41 -16.93 10.25 1.40
CA GLU A 41 -16.08 9.34 2.18
C GLU A 41 -16.89 8.30 2.95
N PHE A 42 -17.98 8.71 3.58
CA PHE A 42 -18.87 7.81 4.29
C PHE A 42 -19.53 6.78 3.37
N MET A 43 -19.99 7.20 2.20
CA MET A 43 -20.59 6.26 1.21
C MET A 43 -19.55 5.25 0.71
N ILE A 44 -18.32 5.68 0.45
CA ILE A 44 -17.23 4.77 0.06
C ILE A 44 -16.87 3.82 1.18
N ALA A 45 -16.79 4.31 2.43
CA ALA A 45 -16.51 3.48 3.59
C ALA A 45 -17.57 2.37 3.77
N ILE A 46 -18.86 2.71 3.64
CA ILE A 46 -19.94 1.72 3.69
C ILE A 46 -19.80 0.70 2.54
N ALA A 47 -19.57 1.17 1.32
CA ALA A 47 -19.42 0.28 0.17
C ALA A 47 -18.25 -0.72 0.35
N ILE A 48 -17.10 -0.24 0.81
CA ILE A 48 -15.94 -1.10 1.09
C ILE A 48 -16.25 -2.06 2.24
N MET A 49 -16.90 -1.60 3.30
CA MET A 49 -17.27 -2.46 4.44
C MET A 49 -18.20 -3.59 3.99
N LEU A 50 -19.21 -3.29 3.20
CA LEU A 50 -20.11 -4.31 2.65
C LEU A 50 -19.37 -5.29 1.73
N LEU A 51 -18.46 -4.80 0.90
CA LEU A 51 -17.62 -5.65 0.05
C LEU A 51 -16.77 -6.60 0.88
N LEU A 52 -16.13 -6.10 1.93
CA LEU A 52 -15.31 -6.92 2.83
C LEU A 52 -16.13 -7.96 3.60
N ILE A 53 -17.34 -7.62 4.04
CA ILE A 53 -18.26 -8.57 4.70
C ILE A 53 -18.64 -9.68 3.72
N VAL A 54 -19.06 -9.33 2.49
CA VAL A 54 -19.39 -10.32 1.47
C VAL A 54 -18.19 -11.20 1.15
N TRP A 55 -17.01 -10.60 0.99
CA TRP A 55 -15.75 -11.34 0.77
C TRP A 55 -15.48 -12.34 1.91
N SER A 56 -15.59 -11.91 3.16
CA SER A 56 -15.33 -12.77 4.32
C SER A 56 -16.31 -13.93 4.47
N LEU A 57 -17.53 -13.78 3.93
CA LEU A 57 -18.52 -14.86 3.90
C LEU A 57 -18.31 -15.85 2.75
N LEU A 58 -17.70 -15.41 1.66
CA LEU A 58 -17.50 -16.23 0.45
C LEU A 58 -16.13 -16.93 0.40
N VAL A 59 -15.14 -16.38 1.06
CA VAL A 59 -13.75 -16.87 1.01
C VAL A 59 -13.25 -17.13 2.41
N ASP A 60 -12.99 -18.39 2.71
CA ASP A 60 -12.38 -18.77 3.98
C ASP A 60 -10.90 -18.34 4.03
N ALA A 61 -10.49 -17.79 5.16
CA ALA A 61 -9.09 -17.50 5.40
C ALA A 61 -8.30 -18.82 5.56
N PRO A 62 -7.13 -18.97 4.91
CA PRO A 62 -6.28 -20.12 5.11
C PRO A 62 -5.75 -20.09 6.55
N LEU A 63 -6.24 -21.01 7.39
CA LEU A 63 -5.78 -21.17 8.77
C LEU A 63 -4.69 -22.22 8.81
N GLU A 64 -3.68 -21.98 9.62
CA GLU A 64 -2.66 -22.96 9.97
C GLU A 64 -3.17 -23.94 11.05
N GLU A 65 -2.38 -24.99 11.29
CA GLU A 65 -2.66 -25.94 12.39
C GLU A 65 -2.75 -25.20 13.74
N PRO A 66 -3.52 -25.73 14.72
CA PRO A 66 -3.57 -25.17 16.06
C PRO A 66 -2.19 -25.01 16.68
N ALA A 67 -1.99 -23.95 17.44
CA ALA A 67 -0.71 -23.62 18.06
C ALA A 67 -0.16 -24.78 18.88
N ASN A 68 1.04 -25.23 18.55
CA ASN A 68 1.75 -26.27 19.27
C ASN A 68 3.14 -25.75 19.68
N PRO A 69 3.44 -25.64 21.00
CA PRO A 69 4.72 -25.10 21.45
C PRO A 69 5.93 -25.97 21.09
N THR A 70 5.70 -27.22 20.71
CA THR A 70 6.77 -28.17 20.36
C THR A 70 7.04 -28.25 18.86
N ARG A 71 6.20 -27.63 18.03
CA ARG A 71 6.30 -27.71 16.57
C ARG A 71 6.13 -26.33 15.92
N THR A 72 7.12 -25.90 15.17
CA THR A 72 7.05 -24.69 14.35
C THR A 72 6.53 -25.01 12.96
N PRO A 73 5.60 -24.22 12.40
CA PRO A 73 5.17 -24.39 11.01
C PRO A 73 6.36 -24.28 10.02
N ASN A 74 6.33 -25.10 8.98
CA ASN A 74 7.35 -25.06 7.93
C ASN A 74 6.67 -25.03 6.55
N PRO A 75 6.75 -23.92 5.80
CA PRO A 75 7.52 -22.70 6.10
C PRO A 75 6.83 -21.77 7.11
N SER A 76 7.61 -21.12 7.96
CA SER A 76 7.12 -20.06 8.85
C SER A 76 7.17 -18.73 8.11
N LYS A 77 6.04 -18.32 7.55
CA LYS A 77 5.93 -17.07 6.78
C LYS A 77 5.42 -15.92 7.64
N ALA A 78 6.06 -14.77 7.52
CA ALA A 78 5.55 -13.53 8.09
C ALA A 78 4.22 -13.11 7.42
N PRO A 79 3.40 -12.25 8.05
CA PRO A 79 2.28 -11.60 7.37
C PRO A 79 2.73 -10.92 6.08
N TRP A 80 1.84 -10.83 5.10
CA TRP A 80 2.18 -10.34 3.75
C TRP A 80 2.92 -9.00 3.73
N TYR A 81 2.61 -8.08 4.66
CA TYR A 81 3.24 -6.77 4.76
C TYR A 81 4.69 -6.81 5.26
N PHE A 82 5.10 -7.85 6.00
CA PHE A 82 6.49 -8.08 6.41
C PHE A 82 7.21 -9.08 5.53
N LEU A 83 6.51 -9.74 4.63
CA LEU A 83 7.08 -10.81 3.81
C LEU A 83 8.20 -10.32 2.88
N GLY A 84 8.11 -9.07 2.43
CA GLY A 84 9.18 -8.44 1.67
C GLY A 84 10.49 -8.30 2.45
N LEU A 85 10.41 -7.95 3.76
CA LEU A 85 11.58 -7.93 4.64
C LEU A 85 12.14 -9.33 4.89
N GLN A 86 11.27 -10.31 5.07
CA GLN A 86 11.67 -11.70 5.26
C GLN A 86 12.37 -12.24 4.01
N GLU A 87 11.90 -11.93 2.82
CA GLU A 87 12.57 -12.33 1.58
C GLU A 87 13.90 -11.60 1.39
N MET A 88 14.02 -10.35 1.82
CA MET A 88 15.29 -9.61 1.79
C MET A 88 16.40 -10.26 2.60
N LEU A 89 16.06 -10.98 3.68
CA LEU A 89 17.01 -11.73 4.50
C LEU A 89 17.72 -12.88 3.74
N VAL A 90 17.17 -13.29 2.60
CA VAL A 90 17.81 -14.29 1.73
C VAL A 90 18.98 -13.69 0.96
N PHE A 91 18.90 -12.40 0.63
CA PHE A 91 19.88 -11.71 -0.21
C PHE A 91 20.92 -10.90 0.61
N PHE A 92 20.52 -10.44 1.78
CA PHE A 92 21.35 -9.61 2.65
C PHE A 92 21.46 -10.25 4.04
N ASP A 93 22.55 -9.96 4.74
CA ASP A 93 22.68 -10.38 6.13
C ASP A 93 21.60 -9.74 7.02
N PRO A 94 21.28 -10.34 8.18
CA PRO A 94 20.20 -9.86 9.05
C PRO A 94 20.34 -8.41 9.50
N TRP A 95 21.57 -7.93 9.66
CA TRP A 95 21.82 -6.54 10.05
C TRP A 95 21.43 -5.55 8.96
N HIS A 96 21.82 -5.83 7.70
CA HIS A 96 21.46 -4.98 6.58
C HIS A 96 19.97 -5.03 6.26
N ALA A 97 19.40 -6.21 6.16
CA ALA A 97 17.98 -6.37 5.82
C ALA A 97 17.02 -5.94 6.94
N GLY A 98 17.39 -6.18 8.21
CA GLY A 98 16.50 -5.93 9.34
C GLY A 98 16.65 -4.56 9.98
N VAL A 99 17.84 -3.94 9.92
CA VAL A 99 18.11 -2.65 10.59
C VAL A 99 18.41 -1.56 9.58
N VAL A 100 19.42 -1.72 8.74
CA VAL A 100 19.91 -0.62 7.89
C VAL A 100 18.86 -0.19 6.87
N LEU A 101 18.34 -1.13 6.07
CA LEU A 101 17.37 -0.81 5.02
C LEU A 101 16.02 -0.30 5.57
N PRO A 102 15.39 -0.92 6.59
CA PRO A 102 14.19 -0.37 7.20
C PRO A 102 14.40 1.01 7.83
N SER A 103 15.56 1.26 8.45
CA SER A 103 15.90 2.56 9.02
C SER A 103 15.99 3.63 7.94
N PHE A 104 16.62 3.34 6.81
CA PHE A 104 16.66 4.27 5.68
C PHE A 104 15.27 4.59 5.13
N ILE A 105 14.38 3.60 5.05
CA ILE A 105 13.00 3.82 4.61
C ILE A 105 12.27 4.75 5.60
N ILE A 106 12.35 4.46 6.88
CA ILE A 106 11.67 5.26 7.92
C ILE A 106 12.22 6.69 7.96
N LEU A 107 13.53 6.85 8.01
CA LEU A 107 14.19 8.16 8.04
C LEU A 107 13.91 8.94 6.75
N GLY A 108 13.93 8.27 5.59
CA GLY A 108 13.56 8.88 4.32
C GLY A 108 12.14 9.42 4.33
N LEU A 109 11.17 8.63 4.79
CA LEU A 109 9.78 9.07 4.92
C LEU A 109 9.61 10.24 5.90
N MET A 110 10.35 10.24 7.00
CA MET A 110 10.34 11.36 7.97
C MET A 110 10.91 12.65 7.39
N VAL A 111 11.91 12.56 6.52
CA VAL A 111 12.62 13.71 5.94
C VAL A 111 11.84 14.33 4.77
N ILE A 112 11.01 13.57 4.05
CA ILE A 112 10.26 14.06 2.88
C ILE A 112 9.55 15.40 3.14
N PRO A 113 8.77 15.61 4.22
CA PRO A 113 8.08 16.88 4.44
C PRO A 113 8.99 18.09 4.55
N TYR A 114 10.26 17.89 4.89
CA TYR A 114 11.24 18.97 5.11
C TYR A 114 12.05 19.30 3.86
N ILE A 115 12.31 18.30 3.01
CA ILE A 115 13.15 18.46 1.80
C ILE A 115 12.33 18.59 0.52
N ASP A 116 11.07 18.16 0.53
CA ASP A 116 10.22 18.18 -0.65
C ASP A 116 9.57 19.56 -0.84
N ILE A 117 10.18 20.39 -1.66
CA ILE A 117 9.65 21.70 -2.04
C ILE A 117 8.75 21.51 -3.27
N ASN A 118 7.46 21.31 -3.04
CA ASN A 118 6.47 21.18 -4.11
C ASN A 118 5.52 22.37 -4.15
N PRO A 119 5.76 23.38 -5.02
CA PRO A 119 4.90 24.55 -5.11
C PRO A 119 3.55 24.28 -5.80
N LYS A 120 3.42 23.15 -6.52
CA LYS A 120 2.23 22.84 -7.35
C LYS A 120 1.16 22.02 -6.64
N GLY A 121 1.35 21.70 -5.36
CA GLY A 121 0.41 20.88 -4.57
C GLY A 121 0.53 19.38 -4.80
N ASN A 122 -0.33 18.62 -4.13
CA ASN A 122 -0.31 17.15 -4.09
C ASN A 122 -1.48 16.56 -4.88
N GLY A 123 -1.41 15.26 -5.14
CA GLY A 123 -2.51 14.50 -5.74
C GLY A 123 -2.43 14.27 -7.25
N TYR A 124 -1.43 14.83 -7.92
CA TYR A 124 -1.19 14.59 -9.34
C TYR A 124 0.23 14.08 -9.60
N TYR A 125 0.35 13.02 -10.39
CA TYR A 125 1.64 12.55 -10.86
C TYR A 125 2.13 13.42 -12.02
N CYS A 126 3.08 14.31 -11.72
CA CYS A 126 3.67 15.22 -12.71
C CYS A 126 4.99 14.65 -13.24
N TRP A 127 4.95 13.84 -14.31
CA TRP A 127 6.13 13.22 -14.89
C TRP A 127 7.21 14.22 -15.33
N LYS A 128 6.82 15.38 -15.85
CA LYS A 128 7.77 16.39 -16.34
C LYS A 128 8.57 17.04 -15.22
N ASP A 129 7.92 17.31 -14.10
CA ASP A 129 8.49 18.09 -13.00
C ASP A 129 9.13 17.20 -11.92
N ARG A 130 8.62 15.96 -11.75
CA ARG A 130 8.97 15.08 -10.63
C ARG A 130 9.31 13.64 -11.06
N LYS A 131 10.05 13.57 -12.15
CA LYS A 131 10.42 12.28 -12.76
C LYS A 131 11.19 11.36 -11.81
N TRP A 132 12.16 11.93 -11.08
CA TRP A 132 13.04 11.14 -10.24
C TRP A 132 12.35 10.60 -9.00
N GLU A 133 11.51 11.39 -8.36
CA GLU A 133 10.70 10.98 -7.22
C GLU A 133 9.72 9.87 -7.61
N LEU A 134 9.06 10.03 -8.76
CA LEU A 134 8.15 9.01 -9.30
C LEU A 134 8.90 7.72 -9.65
N LEU A 135 10.05 7.82 -10.33
CA LEU A 135 10.86 6.65 -10.66
C LEU A 135 11.35 5.91 -9.42
N THR A 136 11.83 6.64 -8.41
CA THR A 136 12.28 6.05 -7.16
C THR A 136 11.14 5.29 -6.47
N PHE A 137 9.95 5.88 -6.39
CA PHE A 137 8.80 5.22 -5.78
C PHE A 137 8.30 4.02 -6.60
N ILE A 138 8.18 4.15 -7.91
CA ILE A 138 7.74 3.06 -8.79
C ILE A 138 8.74 1.90 -8.74
N LEU A 139 10.04 2.18 -8.88
CA LEU A 139 11.05 1.14 -8.83
C LEU A 139 11.18 0.53 -7.44
N GLY A 140 11.32 1.35 -6.40
CA GLY A 140 11.56 0.88 -5.04
C GLY A 140 10.36 0.15 -4.45
N PHE A 141 9.17 0.70 -4.56
CA PHE A 141 7.97 0.11 -3.97
C PHE A 141 7.24 -0.82 -4.93
N HIS A 142 6.74 -0.32 -6.06
CA HIS A 142 5.90 -1.14 -6.94
C HIS A 142 6.64 -2.30 -7.60
N ILE A 143 7.86 -2.11 -8.02
CA ILE A 143 8.61 -3.17 -8.69
C ILE A 143 9.36 -4.02 -7.67
N LEU A 144 10.30 -3.47 -6.93
CA LEU A 144 11.18 -4.25 -6.05
C LEU A 144 10.43 -4.81 -4.85
N TRP A 145 9.77 -3.97 -4.05
CA TRP A 145 9.09 -4.42 -2.84
C TRP A 145 7.94 -5.39 -3.11
N VAL A 146 7.10 -5.08 -4.08
CA VAL A 146 5.98 -5.97 -4.46
C VAL A 146 6.51 -7.27 -5.04
N SER A 147 7.60 -7.26 -5.81
CA SER A 147 8.23 -8.49 -6.31
C SER A 147 8.72 -9.38 -5.18
N LEU A 148 9.35 -8.81 -4.13
CA LEU A 148 9.77 -9.57 -2.95
C LEU A 148 8.58 -10.21 -2.22
N ILE A 149 7.46 -9.50 -2.10
CA ILE A 149 6.24 -10.05 -1.50
C ILE A 149 5.70 -11.21 -2.35
N VAL A 150 5.65 -11.06 -3.66
CA VAL A 150 5.17 -12.11 -4.57
C VAL A 150 6.07 -13.34 -4.51
N ILE A 151 7.39 -13.16 -4.52
CA ILE A 151 8.36 -14.26 -4.40
C ILE A 151 8.18 -14.97 -3.07
N GLY A 152 8.15 -14.25 -1.95
CA GLY A 152 7.99 -14.83 -0.62
C GLY A 152 6.64 -15.53 -0.45
N THR A 153 5.58 -15.06 -1.10
CA THR A 153 4.24 -15.66 -1.00
C THR A 153 4.13 -16.95 -1.81
N PHE A 154 4.57 -16.94 -3.07
CA PHE A 154 4.25 -18.01 -4.04
C PHE A 154 5.42 -18.91 -4.36
N LEU A 155 6.66 -18.44 -4.28
CA LEU A 155 7.84 -19.16 -4.70
C LEU A 155 8.68 -19.73 -3.55
N ARG A 156 8.35 -19.43 -2.31
CA ARG A 156 9.03 -19.96 -1.12
C ARG A 156 8.17 -20.99 -0.40
N GLY A 157 8.73 -22.20 -0.27
CA GLY A 157 8.11 -23.33 0.38
C GLY A 157 8.87 -23.80 1.63
N PRO A 158 8.75 -25.09 2.02
CA PRO A 158 9.41 -25.66 3.20
C PRO A 158 10.90 -25.37 3.23
N GLY A 159 11.42 -24.98 4.39
CA GLY A 159 12.83 -24.60 4.57
C GLY A 159 13.23 -23.30 3.86
N TRP A 160 12.29 -22.50 3.44
CA TRP A 160 12.50 -21.28 2.64
C TRP A 160 13.16 -21.54 1.29
N ASN A 161 13.04 -22.79 0.78
CA ASN A 161 13.59 -23.20 -0.51
C ASN A 161 12.75 -22.65 -1.65
N TRP A 162 13.37 -22.49 -2.81
CA TRP A 162 12.72 -22.06 -4.03
C TRP A 162 11.91 -23.18 -4.65
N PHE A 163 10.64 -22.89 -4.95
CA PHE A 163 9.74 -23.78 -5.67
C PHE A 163 9.04 -22.98 -6.77
N TRP A 164 9.00 -23.56 -7.97
CA TRP A 164 8.19 -22.98 -9.02
C TRP A 164 6.71 -23.24 -8.77
N PHE A 165 5.82 -22.40 -9.30
CA PHE A 165 4.37 -22.51 -9.09
C PHE A 165 3.74 -23.78 -9.66
N TRP A 166 4.45 -24.54 -10.51
CA TRP A 166 4.06 -25.89 -11.00
C TRP A 166 4.72 -27.03 -10.23
N GLU A 167 5.64 -26.74 -9.32
CA GLU A 167 6.37 -27.73 -8.55
C GLU A 167 5.64 -28.04 -7.25
N LYS A 168 5.59 -29.34 -6.86
CA LYS A 168 5.04 -29.73 -5.56
C LYS A 168 6.05 -29.41 -4.46
N TRP A 169 5.55 -28.89 -3.36
CA TRP A 169 6.37 -28.56 -2.21
C TRP A 169 6.85 -29.81 -1.50
N ASP A 170 8.15 -30.10 -1.63
CA ASP A 170 8.81 -31.22 -0.96
C ASP A 170 9.45 -30.73 0.37
N PRO A 171 9.01 -31.24 1.54
CA PRO A 171 9.58 -30.87 2.82
C PRO A 171 11.04 -31.37 3.01
N HIS A 172 11.50 -32.30 2.19
CA HIS A 172 12.86 -32.86 2.28
C HIS A 172 13.86 -32.16 1.35
N LYS A 173 13.43 -31.22 0.55
CA LYS A 173 14.32 -30.43 -0.32
C LYS A 173 15.25 -29.60 0.56
N VAL A 174 16.55 -29.81 0.44
CA VAL A 174 17.58 -29.05 1.16
C VAL A 174 18.44 -28.31 0.14
N GLU A 175 18.35 -26.98 0.17
CA GLU A 175 19.24 -26.09 -0.59
C GLU A 175 19.89 -25.11 0.38
N SER A 176 21.19 -24.88 0.23
CA SER A 176 21.87 -23.85 1.03
C SER A 176 21.51 -22.47 0.50
N LEU A 177 20.89 -21.67 1.34
CA LEU A 177 20.66 -20.23 1.06
C LEU A 177 21.97 -19.49 1.37
N THR A 178 22.52 -18.82 0.38
CA THR A 178 23.68 -17.94 0.53
C THR A 178 23.23 -16.50 0.47
N ASN A 179 23.53 -15.73 1.50
CA ASN A 179 23.34 -14.26 1.53
C ASN A 179 24.67 -13.54 1.32
N VAL A 180 24.61 -12.32 0.88
CA VAL A 180 25.77 -11.44 0.65
C VAL A 180 25.92 -10.43 1.79
#